data_7a2e9cb8502ba49eb45802f8323f0671
#
_entry.id   7a2e9cb8502ba49eb45802f8323f0671
#
_cell.length_a   1.000
_cell.length_b   1.000
_cell.length_c   1.000
_cell.angle_alpha   90.00
_cell.angle_beta   90.00
_cell.angle_gamma   90.00
#
_symmetry.space_group_name_H-M   'P 1'
#
loop_
_entity.id
_entity.type
_entity.pdbx_description
1 polymer ?
#
loop_
_entity_poly.entity_id
_entity_poly.type
_entity_poly.pdbx_seq_one_letter_code
_entity_poly.pdbx_strand_id
1 'polypeptide(L)'
;IIVAISQNKNNERETDCMTDADTGLPSEKGEDFFEFIGMELIPTIQKNYRTAPFRIVAGLDVTAGFMNCYLYKDDPIFNAYISLSPELPTGMEEQIPERLAAIQKNIFYYHCTSDGDLKKMRTRIQAMDEAIKKISKPTLNYRYEDFKGASHYSLVPHAIPSALYQIFSVYQPISTTEFQEKIAILPEGYVDYLIAKYDVLEKELGLKLQIRMNDFKAIEAAIIKNKAYNEFDLLAQLAEKNYPKTMLADYEMAQMYEKKG
;
A
#
# COMPACT_ATOMS: atom_id res chain seq x y z
N ILE A 1 -8.87 1.81 -10.11
CA ILE A 1 -9.00 2.99 -10.99
C ILE A 1 -7.75 3.81 -10.85
N ILE A 2 -7.19 4.27 -11.97
CA ILE A 2 -6.09 5.23 -12.03
C ILE A 2 -6.64 6.54 -12.54
N VAL A 3 -6.37 7.62 -11.83
CA VAL A 3 -6.73 8.99 -12.21
C VAL A 3 -5.43 9.75 -12.45
N ALA A 4 -5.21 10.21 -13.67
CA ALA A 4 -4.07 11.03 -14.02
C ALA A 4 -4.52 12.49 -14.16
N ILE A 5 -3.79 13.40 -13.50
CA ILE A 5 -4.03 14.83 -13.61
C ILE A 5 -2.99 15.39 -14.59
N SER A 6 -3.48 16.01 -15.67
CA SER A 6 -2.60 16.63 -16.68
C SER A 6 -2.37 18.09 -16.34
N GLN A 7 -1.11 18.46 -16.16
CA GLN A 7 -0.65 19.81 -15.83
C GLN A 7 0.42 20.25 -16.86
N ASN A 8 0.13 20.06 -18.15
CA ASN A 8 1.12 20.24 -19.22
C ASN A 8 0.98 21.55 -20.00
N LYS A 9 0.02 22.41 -19.63
CA LYS A 9 -0.20 23.69 -20.30
C LYS A 9 0.33 24.84 -19.44
N ASN A 10 0.91 25.84 -20.05
CA ASN A 10 1.24 27.14 -19.43
C ASN A 10 1.96 27.04 -18.06
N ASN A 11 2.81 26.03 -17.87
CA ASN A 11 3.49 25.80 -16.60
C ASN A 11 2.57 25.52 -15.40
N GLU A 12 1.38 24.96 -15.64
CA GLU A 12 0.37 24.67 -14.62
C GLU A 12 0.94 23.85 -13.46
N ARG A 13 1.85 22.91 -13.74
CA ARG A 13 2.46 22.08 -12.69
C ARG A 13 3.17 22.93 -11.62
N GLU A 14 3.90 23.94 -12.02
CA GLU A 14 4.60 24.83 -11.10
C GLU A 14 3.62 25.70 -10.30
N THR A 15 2.59 26.22 -10.96
CA THR A 15 1.60 27.10 -10.33
C THR A 15 0.62 26.35 -9.43
N ASP A 16 0.16 25.17 -9.84
CA ASP A 16 -0.76 24.34 -9.05
C ASP A 16 -0.07 23.64 -7.86
N CYS A 17 1.26 23.56 -7.89
CA CYS A 17 2.04 23.00 -6.78
C CYS A 17 2.80 24.08 -6.00
N MET A 18 2.36 25.34 -6.06
CA MET A 18 2.97 26.43 -5.31
C MET A 18 2.86 26.20 -3.81
N THR A 19 3.98 26.43 -3.13
CA THR A 19 4.05 26.44 -1.69
C THR A 19 4.64 27.76 -1.19
N ASP A 20 4.22 28.17 -0.05
CA ASP A 20 4.78 29.35 0.62
C ASP A 20 6.25 29.12 0.99
N ALA A 21 7.11 30.09 0.71
CA ALA A 21 8.55 29.95 0.85
C ALA A 21 9.02 29.81 2.31
N ASP A 22 8.26 30.34 3.27
CA ASP A 22 8.63 30.34 4.68
C ASP A 22 8.07 29.10 5.39
N THR A 23 6.85 28.73 5.08
CA THR A 23 6.12 27.64 5.78
C THR A 23 6.16 26.29 5.06
N GLY A 24 6.41 26.28 3.74
CA GLY A 24 6.34 25.08 2.92
C GLY A 24 4.93 24.54 2.68
N LEU A 25 3.90 25.25 3.13
CA LEU A 25 2.50 24.84 2.92
C LEU A 25 1.96 25.28 1.56
N PRO A 26 0.96 24.59 0.99
CA PRO A 26 0.29 25.04 -0.22
C PRO A 26 -0.17 26.50 -0.10
N SER A 27 0.04 27.28 -1.15
CA SER A 27 -0.29 28.70 -1.19
C SER A 27 -0.86 29.10 -2.54
N GLU A 28 -1.65 30.17 -2.60
CA GLU A 28 -2.26 30.69 -3.81
C GLU A 28 -2.97 29.57 -4.62
N LYS A 29 -2.61 29.38 -5.89
CA LYS A 29 -3.16 28.30 -6.73
C LYS A 29 -2.84 26.89 -6.19
N GLY A 30 -1.76 26.74 -5.46
CA GLY A 30 -1.43 25.49 -4.78
C GLY A 30 -2.46 25.15 -3.70
N GLU A 31 -2.98 26.11 -2.96
CA GLU A 31 -4.07 25.90 -2.01
C GLU A 31 -5.36 25.49 -2.72
N ASP A 32 -5.74 26.21 -3.78
CA ASP A 32 -6.91 25.87 -4.61
C ASP A 32 -6.81 24.43 -5.17
N PHE A 33 -5.63 24.05 -5.67
CA PHE A 33 -5.41 22.71 -6.22
C PHE A 33 -5.41 21.62 -5.14
N PHE A 34 -4.85 21.92 -3.98
CA PHE A 34 -4.89 21.03 -2.82
C PHE A 34 -6.33 20.73 -2.39
N GLU A 35 -7.16 21.77 -2.29
CA GLU A 35 -8.58 21.64 -1.95
C GLU A 35 -9.37 20.95 -3.06
N PHE A 36 -9.15 21.29 -4.33
CA PHE A 36 -9.77 20.63 -5.49
C PHE A 36 -9.61 19.11 -5.45
N ILE A 37 -8.39 18.61 -5.20
CA ILE A 37 -8.17 17.16 -5.13
C ILE A 37 -9.00 16.53 -4.00
N GLY A 38 -9.00 17.15 -2.82
CA GLY A 38 -9.70 16.61 -1.64
C GLY A 38 -11.21 16.73 -1.70
N MET A 39 -11.70 17.90 -2.13
CA MET A 39 -13.10 18.29 -1.99
C MET A 39 -13.94 18.05 -3.26
N GLU A 40 -13.30 17.99 -4.43
CA GLU A 40 -14.02 17.85 -5.69
C GLU A 40 -13.63 16.58 -6.45
N LEU A 41 -12.34 16.36 -6.72
CA LEU A 41 -11.88 15.26 -7.54
C LEU A 41 -12.18 13.89 -6.90
N ILE A 42 -11.75 13.69 -5.66
CA ILE A 42 -11.97 12.42 -4.95
C ILE A 42 -13.47 12.11 -4.82
N PRO A 43 -14.34 13.01 -4.34
CA PRO A 43 -15.77 12.76 -4.28
C PRO A 43 -16.40 12.47 -5.65
N THR A 44 -15.97 13.19 -6.69
CA THR A 44 -16.45 12.97 -8.06
C THR A 44 -16.12 11.57 -8.57
N ILE A 45 -14.89 11.10 -8.34
CA ILE A 45 -14.46 9.75 -8.71
C ILE A 45 -15.24 8.70 -7.91
N GLN A 46 -15.40 8.90 -6.61
CA GLN A 46 -16.18 7.98 -5.75
C GLN A 46 -17.66 7.88 -6.14
N LYS A 47 -18.25 8.98 -6.57
CA LYS A 47 -19.65 9.02 -7.02
C LYS A 47 -19.86 8.28 -8.33
N ASN A 48 -18.91 8.39 -9.27
CA ASN A 48 -19.09 7.89 -10.63
C ASN A 48 -18.50 6.49 -10.85
N TYR A 49 -17.65 5.99 -9.94
CA TYR A 49 -16.96 4.72 -10.11
C TYR A 49 -16.97 3.91 -8.82
N ARG A 50 -16.96 2.58 -8.97
CA ARG A 50 -16.77 1.68 -7.82
C ARG A 50 -15.32 1.74 -7.37
N THR A 51 -15.06 2.43 -6.28
CA THR A 51 -13.73 2.60 -5.67
C THR A 51 -13.59 1.82 -4.37
N ALA A 52 -12.36 1.50 -4.02
CA ALA A 52 -11.99 1.01 -2.70
C ALA A 52 -11.75 2.20 -1.74
N PRO A 53 -11.83 2.00 -0.43
CA PRO A 53 -11.50 3.04 0.55
C PRO A 53 -10.00 3.36 0.60
N PHE A 54 -9.16 2.47 0.10
CA PHE A 54 -7.71 2.63 0.04
C PHE A 54 -7.30 3.53 -1.14
N ARG A 55 -6.67 4.66 -0.83
CA ARG A 55 -6.27 5.66 -1.82
C ARG A 55 -4.76 5.82 -1.85
N ILE A 56 -4.22 5.85 -3.07
CA ILE A 56 -2.80 6.04 -3.34
C ILE A 56 -2.62 7.35 -4.08
N VAL A 57 -1.64 8.15 -3.67
CA VAL A 57 -1.17 9.32 -4.42
C VAL A 57 0.26 9.09 -4.87
N ALA A 58 0.57 9.49 -6.10
CA ALA A 58 1.92 9.39 -6.66
C ALA A 58 2.31 10.70 -7.33
N GLY A 59 3.55 11.10 -7.14
CA GLY A 59 4.13 12.28 -7.77
C GLY A 59 5.62 12.12 -8.04
N LEU A 60 6.13 12.93 -8.94
CA LEU A 60 7.55 13.07 -9.25
C LEU A 60 7.93 14.54 -9.12
N ASP A 61 9.12 14.81 -8.58
CA ASP A 61 9.69 16.15 -8.51
C ASP A 61 8.82 17.11 -7.66
N VAL A 62 8.46 18.26 -8.18
CA VAL A 62 7.58 19.27 -7.56
C VAL A 62 6.26 18.65 -7.09
N THR A 63 5.62 17.80 -7.93
CA THR A 63 4.36 17.16 -7.56
C THR A 63 4.52 16.13 -6.43
N ALA A 64 5.69 15.51 -6.31
CA ALA A 64 5.99 14.60 -5.20
C ALA A 64 6.20 15.35 -3.88
N GLY A 65 6.85 16.51 -3.91
CA GLY A 65 6.92 17.40 -2.75
C GLY A 65 5.54 17.89 -2.33
N PHE A 66 4.77 18.43 -3.28
CA PHE A 66 3.43 18.96 -3.02
C PHE A 66 2.46 17.93 -2.43
N MET A 67 2.41 16.71 -2.95
CA MET A 67 1.48 15.68 -2.44
C MET A 67 1.78 15.28 -0.99
N ASN A 68 3.02 15.44 -0.52
CA ASN A 68 3.38 15.17 0.86
C ASN A 68 2.66 16.11 1.86
N CYS A 69 2.20 17.28 1.40
CA CYS A 69 1.42 18.21 2.24
C CYS A 69 0.11 17.59 2.77
N TYR A 70 -0.42 16.55 2.11
CA TYR A 70 -1.57 15.82 2.65
C TYR A 70 -1.27 15.07 3.95
N LEU A 71 0.00 14.80 4.27
CA LEU A 71 0.41 14.22 5.54
C LEU A 71 0.32 15.20 6.71
N TYR A 72 0.22 16.51 6.45
CA TYR A 72 0.05 17.52 7.50
C TYR A 72 -1.33 17.52 8.13
N LYS A 73 -2.33 16.90 7.47
CA LYS A 73 -3.66 16.72 8.07
C LYS A 73 -3.61 15.66 9.17
N ASP A 74 -4.41 15.86 10.23
CA ASP A 74 -4.51 14.88 11.32
C ASP A 74 -5.09 13.55 10.86
N ASP A 75 -6.01 13.59 9.90
CA ASP A 75 -6.50 12.42 9.17
C ASP A 75 -6.18 12.56 7.66
N PRO A 76 -5.01 12.10 7.22
CA PRO A 76 -4.61 12.16 5.82
C PRO A 76 -5.59 11.43 4.92
N ILE A 77 -5.95 12.06 3.78
CA ILE A 77 -6.95 11.52 2.84
C ILE A 77 -6.44 10.35 1.99
N PHE A 78 -5.13 10.15 1.94
CA PHE A 78 -4.49 9.02 1.26
C PHE A 78 -3.93 8.02 2.28
N ASN A 79 -3.91 6.75 1.88
CA ASN A 79 -3.36 5.64 2.66
C ASN A 79 -1.93 5.30 2.24
N ALA A 80 -1.58 5.62 0.98
CA ALA A 80 -0.26 5.37 0.44
C ALA A 80 0.25 6.56 -0.37
N TYR A 81 1.54 6.84 -0.21
CA TYR A 81 2.27 7.92 -0.86
C TYR A 81 3.45 7.34 -1.63
N ILE A 82 3.52 7.63 -2.93
CA ILE A 82 4.63 7.25 -3.81
C ILE A 82 5.35 8.53 -4.23
N SER A 83 6.36 8.92 -3.46
CA SER A 83 7.08 10.19 -3.57
C SER A 83 8.40 9.96 -4.31
N LEU A 84 8.43 10.27 -5.60
CA LEU A 84 9.56 9.99 -6.48
C LEU A 84 10.43 11.23 -6.61
N SER A 85 11.70 11.16 -6.22
CA SER A 85 12.66 12.28 -6.27
C SER A 85 11.99 13.63 -5.96
N PRO A 86 11.41 13.79 -4.76
CA PRO A 86 10.62 14.98 -4.45
C PRO A 86 11.47 16.24 -4.37
N GLU A 87 11.01 17.31 -5.02
CA GLU A 87 11.42 18.64 -4.65
C GLU A 87 10.68 19.02 -3.35
N LEU A 88 11.41 18.95 -2.25
CA LEU A 88 10.80 19.15 -0.93
C LEU A 88 10.59 20.66 -0.67
N PRO A 89 9.38 21.12 -0.34
CA PRO A 89 9.15 22.44 0.22
C PRO A 89 9.98 22.72 1.48
N THR A 90 10.03 23.98 1.90
CA THR A 90 10.81 24.41 3.07
C THR A 90 10.41 23.62 4.32
N GLY A 91 11.39 23.07 5.04
CA GLY A 91 11.21 22.34 6.31
C GLY A 91 10.53 20.97 6.19
N MET A 92 10.23 20.49 4.98
CA MET A 92 9.48 19.24 4.80
C MET A 92 10.29 18.03 5.25
N GLU A 93 11.61 18.04 5.10
CA GLU A 93 12.49 16.95 5.52
C GLU A 93 12.47 16.69 7.04
N GLU A 94 12.14 17.69 7.85
CA GLU A 94 11.96 17.58 9.29
C GLU A 94 10.50 17.31 9.66
N GLN A 95 9.55 17.96 9.00
CA GLN A 95 8.12 17.90 9.33
C GLN A 95 7.47 16.57 8.96
N ILE A 96 7.81 15.98 7.81
CA ILE A 96 7.22 14.69 7.37
C ILE A 96 7.52 13.56 8.37
N PRO A 97 8.76 13.36 8.84
CA PRO A 97 9.02 12.38 9.90
C PRO A 97 8.18 12.59 11.16
N GLU A 98 8.03 13.84 11.63
CA GLU A 98 7.19 14.16 12.79
C GLU A 98 5.72 13.80 12.56
N ARG A 99 5.19 14.14 11.38
CA ARG A 99 3.81 13.79 11.00
C ARG A 99 3.60 12.28 10.89
N LEU A 100 4.50 11.55 10.24
CA LEU A 100 4.43 10.09 10.13
C LEU A 100 4.48 9.41 11.52
N ALA A 101 5.24 9.95 12.46
CA ALA A 101 5.25 9.49 13.85
C ALA A 101 3.93 9.74 14.57
N ALA A 102 3.24 10.85 14.28
CA ALA A 102 1.99 11.25 14.94
C ALA A 102 0.74 10.55 14.41
N ILE A 103 0.64 10.30 13.09
CA ILE A 103 -0.54 9.73 12.42
C ILE A 103 -0.87 8.34 12.99
N GLN A 104 -2.13 8.10 13.39
CA GLN A 104 -2.55 6.84 14.02
C GLN A 104 -3.01 5.75 13.05
N LYS A 105 -3.42 6.10 11.84
CA LYS A 105 -3.84 5.13 10.83
C LYS A 105 -2.65 4.50 10.09
N ASN A 106 -2.90 3.38 9.42
CA ASN A 106 -1.89 2.75 8.57
C ASN A 106 -1.55 3.66 7.38
N ILE A 107 -0.27 3.96 7.23
CA ILE A 107 0.29 4.72 6.11
C ILE A 107 1.39 3.90 5.45
N PHE A 108 1.31 3.79 4.14
CA PHE A 108 2.41 3.34 3.29
C PHE A 108 3.13 4.58 2.76
N TYR A 109 4.39 4.71 3.07
CA TYR A 109 5.20 5.80 2.58
C TYR A 109 6.42 5.25 1.83
N TYR A 110 6.39 5.42 0.52
CA TYR A 110 7.51 5.08 -0.36
C TYR A 110 8.11 6.37 -0.88
N HIS A 111 9.41 6.54 -0.72
CA HIS A 111 10.11 7.60 -1.44
C HIS A 111 11.46 7.12 -1.98
N CYS A 112 11.96 7.82 -2.96
CA CYS A 112 13.20 7.46 -3.60
C CYS A 112 13.96 8.68 -4.11
N THR A 113 15.23 8.45 -4.43
CA THR A 113 16.12 9.38 -5.15
C THR A 113 16.99 8.59 -6.12
N SER A 114 17.80 9.29 -6.89
CA SER A 114 18.80 8.69 -7.78
C SER A 114 20.10 9.52 -7.79
N ASP A 115 21.17 8.93 -8.32
CA ASP A 115 22.43 9.69 -8.54
C ASP A 115 22.30 10.75 -9.64
N GLY A 116 21.27 10.70 -10.47
CA GLY A 116 20.95 11.74 -11.43
C GLY A 116 20.19 12.95 -10.88
N ASP A 117 19.81 12.92 -9.59
CA ASP A 117 19.18 14.05 -8.92
C ASP A 117 20.17 15.16 -8.59
N LEU A 118 19.68 16.41 -8.53
CA LEU A 118 20.49 17.51 -8.05
C LEU A 118 21.00 17.22 -6.63
N LYS A 119 22.27 17.49 -6.38
CA LYS A 119 22.92 17.18 -5.08
C LYS A 119 22.15 17.75 -3.88
N LYS A 120 21.64 18.99 -3.98
CA LYS A 120 20.86 19.63 -2.91
C LYS A 120 19.56 18.86 -2.63
N MET A 121 18.83 18.49 -3.67
CA MET A 121 17.59 17.70 -3.58
C MET A 121 17.88 16.34 -2.92
N ARG A 122 18.83 15.59 -3.46
CA ARG A 122 19.21 14.28 -2.96
C ARG A 122 19.63 14.30 -1.49
N THR A 123 20.42 15.32 -1.08
CA THR A 123 20.84 15.46 0.33
C THR A 123 19.64 15.63 1.26
N ARG A 124 18.63 16.43 0.89
CA ARG A 124 17.42 16.64 1.68
C ARG A 124 16.57 15.37 1.75
N ILE A 125 16.41 14.66 0.63
CA ILE A 125 15.68 13.37 0.58
C ILE A 125 16.36 12.34 1.49
N GLN A 126 17.68 12.25 1.47
CA GLN A 126 18.44 11.33 2.32
C GLN A 126 18.35 11.71 3.81
N ALA A 127 18.33 13.02 4.14
CA ALA A 127 18.13 13.46 5.51
C ALA A 127 16.73 13.08 6.03
N MET A 128 15.70 13.22 5.20
CA MET A 128 14.34 12.78 5.51
C MET A 128 14.28 11.26 5.72
N ASP A 129 14.95 10.46 4.87
CA ASP A 129 15.06 9.01 5.03
C ASP A 129 15.66 8.61 6.38
N GLU A 130 16.79 9.22 6.74
CA GLU A 130 17.47 8.94 8.02
C GLU A 130 16.60 9.32 9.24
N ALA A 131 15.74 10.31 9.11
CA ALA A 131 14.79 10.68 10.16
C ALA A 131 13.62 9.68 10.25
N ILE A 132 13.04 9.29 9.11
CA ILE A 132 11.90 8.35 9.08
C ILE A 132 12.32 6.96 9.57
N LYS A 133 13.51 6.47 9.24
CA LYS A 133 14.04 5.17 9.69
C LYS A 133 14.09 5.02 11.23
N LYS A 134 14.14 6.11 11.95
CA LYS A 134 14.13 6.11 13.44
C LYS A 134 12.74 5.88 14.03
N ILE A 135 11.69 5.97 13.21
CA ILE A 135 10.31 5.80 13.68
C ILE A 135 10.02 4.30 13.80
N SER A 136 9.82 3.82 15.02
CA SER A 136 9.40 2.45 15.30
C SER A 136 7.88 2.42 15.54
N LYS A 137 7.11 2.16 14.48
CA LYS A 137 5.65 2.19 14.53
C LYS A 137 5.03 1.15 13.59
N PRO A 138 4.19 0.22 14.10
CA PRO A 138 3.61 -0.86 13.29
C PRO A 138 2.62 -0.38 12.23
N THR A 139 2.09 0.85 12.36
CA THR A 139 1.17 1.45 11.39
C THR A 139 1.87 2.24 10.29
N LEU A 140 3.21 2.31 10.31
CA LEU A 140 4.00 2.94 9.26
C LEU A 140 4.70 1.86 8.42
N ASN A 141 4.24 1.70 7.18
CA ASN A 141 4.88 0.85 6.18
C ASN A 141 5.81 1.71 5.33
N TYR A 142 7.07 1.80 5.75
CA TYR A 142 8.06 2.68 5.14
C TYR A 142 9.03 1.94 4.24
N ARG A 143 9.35 2.54 3.07
CA ARG A 143 10.42 2.09 2.18
C ARG A 143 11.09 3.27 1.49
N TYR A 144 12.41 3.21 1.43
CA TYR A 144 13.27 4.14 0.69
C TYR A 144 14.17 3.39 -0.28
N GLU A 145 14.37 3.96 -1.46
CA GLU A 145 15.30 3.43 -2.46
C GLU A 145 16.15 4.55 -3.09
N ASP A 146 17.44 4.25 -3.27
CA ASP A 146 18.41 5.13 -3.92
C ASP A 146 18.91 4.45 -5.20
N PHE A 147 18.39 4.87 -6.35
CA PHE A 147 18.65 4.24 -7.64
C PHE A 147 19.97 4.67 -8.24
N LYS A 148 20.94 3.73 -8.29
CA LYS A 148 22.24 3.94 -8.90
C LYS A 148 22.16 3.84 -10.42
N GLY A 149 22.82 4.78 -11.11
CA GLY A 149 22.85 4.84 -12.57
C GLY A 149 21.56 5.32 -13.23
N ALA A 150 20.55 5.70 -12.44
CA ALA A 150 19.32 6.27 -12.97
C ALA A 150 19.40 7.81 -13.01
N SER A 151 18.78 8.40 -14.02
CA SER A 151 18.52 9.85 -14.04
C SER A 151 17.27 10.18 -13.22
N HIS A 152 17.06 11.46 -12.93
CA HIS A 152 15.87 11.97 -12.28
C HIS A 152 14.55 11.44 -12.87
N TYR A 153 14.48 11.25 -14.18
CA TYR A 153 13.28 10.73 -14.84
C TYR A 153 13.32 9.21 -15.07
N SER A 154 14.50 8.64 -15.33
CA SER A 154 14.59 7.19 -15.61
C SER A 154 14.43 6.31 -14.37
N LEU A 155 14.43 6.88 -13.15
CA LEU A 155 14.10 6.14 -11.94
C LEU A 155 12.63 5.66 -11.90
N VAL A 156 11.71 6.37 -12.58
CA VAL A 156 10.26 6.11 -12.49
C VAL A 156 9.87 4.67 -12.84
N PRO A 157 10.31 4.07 -13.97
CA PRO A 157 9.99 2.69 -14.31
C PRO A 157 10.58 1.65 -13.33
N HIS A 158 11.54 2.02 -12.51
CA HIS A 158 12.06 1.17 -11.44
C HIS A 158 11.29 1.36 -10.13
N ALA A 159 11.02 2.59 -9.77
CA ALA A 159 10.40 2.98 -8.51
C ALA A 159 8.92 2.59 -8.42
N ILE A 160 8.12 2.82 -9.48
CA ILE A 160 6.68 2.51 -9.45
C ILE A 160 6.40 1.03 -9.17
N PRO A 161 7.00 0.04 -9.86
CA PRO A 161 6.83 -1.36 -9.51
C PRO A 161 7.25 -1.67 -8.08
N SER A 162 8.38 -1.12 -7.62
CA SER A 162 8.88 -1.33 -6.26
C SER A 162 7.92 -0.81 -5.20
N ALA A 163 7.37 0.39 -5.39
CA ALA A 163 6.34 0.97 -4.52
C ALA A 163 5.07 0.12 -4.49
N LEU A 164 4.59 -0.33 -5.67
CA LEU A 164 3.41 -1.20 -5.75
C LEU A 164 3.64 -2.56 -5.08
N TYR A 165 4.85 -3.13 -5.20
CA TYR A 165 5.19 -4.35 -4.47
C TYR A 165 5.16 -4.15 -2.96
N GLN A 166 5.64 -3.01 -2.44
CA GLN A 166 5.54 -2.68 -1.02
C GLN A 166 4.07 -2.57 -0.59
N ILE A 167 3.28 -1.73 -1.27
CA ILE A 167 1.90 -1.41 -0.90
C ILE A 167 1.00 -2.66 -0.96
N PHE A 168 1.18 -3.49 -2.00
CA PHE A 168 0.34 -4.67 -2.24
C PHE A 168 1.02 -5.99 -1.82
N SER A 169 2.07 -5.96 -1.01
CA SER A 169 2.76 -7.17 -0.55
C SER A 169 1.80 -8.13 0.15
N VAL A 170 0.91 -7.63 0.99
CA VAL A 170 -0.10 -8.42 1.70
C VAL A 170 -1.20 -8.98 0.78
N TYR A 171 -1.38 -8.40 -0.40
CA TYR A 171 -2.38 -8.83 -1.39
C TYR A 171 -1.93 -10.03 -2.23
N GLN A 172 -0.70 -10.51 -2.06
CA GLN A 172 -0.20 -11.65 -2.83
C GLN A 172 -0.90 -12.96 -2.42
N PRO A 173 -1.25 -13.85 -3.38
CA PRO A 173 -1.73 -15.17 -3.04
C PRO A 173 -0.64 -15.97 -2.31
N ILE A 174 -1.02 -17.07 -1.66
CA ILE A 174 -0.07 -18.00 -1.05
C ILE A 174 0.91 -18.48 -2.14
N SER A 175 2.18 -18.11 -1.97
CA SER A 175 3.26 -18.53 -2.87
C SER A 175 3.76 -19.94 -2.50
N THR A 176 4.49 -20.58 -3.43
CA THR A 176 5.15 -21.86 -3.15
C THR A 176 6.11 -21.76 -1.95
N THR A 177 6.86 -20.66 -1.85
CA THR A 177 7.77 -20.42 -0.71
C THR A 177 6.99 -20.25 0.59
N GLU A 178 5.94 -19.42 0.60
CA GLU A 178 5.08 -19.24 1.77
C GLU A 178 4.45 -20.58 2.21
N PHE A 179 3.97 -21.38 1.25
CA PHE A 179 3.45 -22.71 1.53
C PHE A 179 4.47 -23.61 2.18
N GLN A 180 5.68 -23.73 1.60
CA GLN A 180 6.71 -24.66 2.07
C GLN A 180 7.34 -24.24 3.41
N GLU A 181 7.62 -22.94 3.57
CA GLU A 181 8.42 -22.43 4.69
C GLU A 181 7.57 -21.99 5.89
N LYS A 182 6.26 -21.71 5.68
CA LYS A 182 5.39 -21.23 6.75
C LYS A 182 4.22 -22.15 7.02
N ILE A 183 3.47 -22.56 5.97
CA ILE A 183 2.22 -23.29 6.15
C ILE A 183 2.46 -24.78 6.37
N ALA A 184 3.20 -25.43 5.46
CA ALA A 184 3.40 -26.88 5.49
C ALA A 184 4.22 -27.41 6.68
N ILE A 185 4.85 -26.52 7.43
CA ILE A 185 5.62 -26.82 8.64
C ILE A 185 4.81 -26.60 9.94
N LEU A 186 3.62 -26.01 9.85
CA LEU A 186 2.75 -25.84 11.02
C LEU A 186 2.33 -27.22 11.54
N PRO A 187 2.25 -27.41 12.85
CA PRO A 187 1.70 -28.63 13.43
C PRO A 187 0.18 -28.73 13.29
N GLU A 188 -0.52 -27.57 13.31
CA GLU A 188 -1.98 -27.38 13.23
C GLU A 188 -2.30 -25.92 12.93
N GLY A 189 -3.59 -25.57 12.71
CA GLY A 189 -4.03 -24.18 12.55
C GLY A 189 -3.89 -23.67 11.11
N TYR A 190 -4.00 -24.52 10.10
CA TYR A 190 -3.90 -24.14 8.69
C TYR A 190 -5.03 -23.20 8.27
N VAL A 191 -6.26 -23.48 8.75
CA VAL A 191 -7.42 -22.62 8.46
C VAL A 191 -7.29 -21.29 9.17
N ASP A 192 -6.81 -21.26 10.40
CA ASP A 192 -6.53 -20.01 11.15
C ASP A 192 -5.47 -19.15 10.45
N TYR A 193 -4.44 -19.79 9.88
CA TYR A 193 -3.44 -19.08 9.05
C TYR A 193 -4.10 -18.35 7.87
N LEU A 194 -5.03 -19.03 7.16
CA LEU A 194 -5.75 -18.45 6.04
C LEU A 194 -6.63 -17.27 6.47
N ILE A 195 -7.35 -17.42 7.57
CA ILE A 195 -8.19 -16.36 8.14
C ILE A 195 -7.31 -15.16 8.49
N ALA A 196 -6.24 -15.37 9.25
CA ALA A 196 -5.32 -14.30 9.66
C ALA A 196 -4.70 -13.55 8.47
N LYS A 197 -4.35 -14.28 7.39
CA LYS A 197 -3.85 -13.65 6.15
C LYS A 197 -4.85 -12.68 5.55
N TYR A 198 -6.13 -13.03 5.53
CA TYR A 198 -7.18 -12.17 4.96
C TYR A 198 -7.64 -11.06 5.92
N ASP A 199 -7.55 -11.27 7.22
CA ASP A 199 -7.78 -10.23 8.24
C ASP A 199 -6.70 -9.13 8.15
N VAL A 200 -5.45 -9.48 7.87
CA VAL A 200 -4.38 -8.50 7.61
C VAL A 200 -4.70 -7.65 6.37
N LEU A 201 -5.21 -8.27 5.29
CA LEU A 201 -5.65 -7.54 4.10
C LEU A 201 -6.76 -6.52 4.41
N GLU A 202 -7.78 -6.94 5.18
CA GLU A 202 -8.86 -6.05 5.59
C GLU A 202 -8.33 -4.90 6.46
N LYS A 203 -7.43 -5.19 7.39
CA LYS A 203 -6.85 -4.20 8.30
C LYS A 203 -5.95 -3.19 7.57
N GLU A 204 -5.09 -3.63 6.66
CA GLU A 204 -4.11 -2.77 6.01
C GLU A 204 -4.67 -2.02 4.81
N LEU A 205 -5.51 -2.67 4.00
CA LEU A 205 -6.05 -2.07 2.78
C LEU A 205 -7.52 -1.62 2.92
N GLY A 206 -8.17 -1.89 4.06
CA GLY A 206 -9.59 -1.61 4.24
C GLY A 206 -10.51 -2.41 3.29
N LEU A 207 -10.02 -3.53 2.76
CA LEU A 207 -10.69 -4.32 1.74
C LEU A 207 -11.08 -5.69 2.30
N LYS A 208 -12.38 -5.91 2.49
CA LYS A 208 -12.90 -7.24 2.74
C LYS A 208 -12.96 -8.02 1.43
N LEU A 209 -11.99 -8.88 1.23
CA LEU A 209 -11.88 -9.69 0.03
C LEU A 209 -12.40 -11.10 0.27
N GLN A 210 -13.02 -11.65 -0.76
CA GLN A 210 -13.30 -13.08 -0.82
C GLN A 210 -11.97 -13.85 -0.89
N ILE A 211 -11.82 -14.88 -0.08
CA ILE A 211 -10.64 -15.75 -0.10
C ILE A 211 -10.52 -16.41 -1.47
N ARG A 212 -9.34 -16.37 -2.06
CA ARG A 212 -9.09 -16.92 -3.39
C ARG A 212 -9.15 -18.45 -3.36
N MET A 213 -9.68 -19.04 -4.41
CA MET A 213 -9.74 -20.49 -4.56
C MET A 213 -8.37 -21.17 -4.50
N ASN A 214 -7.31 -20.50 -5.02
CA ASN A 214 -5.96 -21.06 -4.94
C ASN A 214 -5.42 -21.08 -3.52
N ASP A 215 -5.84 -20.14 -2.67
CA ASP A 215 -5.44 -20.11 -1.26
C ASP A 215 -6.19 -21.19 -0.46
N PHE A 216 -7.48 -21.46 -0.78
CA PHE A 216 -8.19 -22.65 -0.27
C PHE A 216 -7.45 -23.94 -0.62
N LYS A 217 -7.08 -24.13 -1.90
CA LYS A 217 -6.34 -25.33 -2.36
C LYS A 217 -4.97 -25.47 -1.67
N ALA A 218 -4.30 -24.36 -1.34
CA ALA A 218 -3.05 -24.42 -0.63
C ALA A 218 -3.24 -24.95 0.80
N ILE A 219 -4.32 -24.53 1.48
CA ILE A 219 -4.65 -25.00 2.82
C ILE A 219 -5.11 -26.46 2.79
N GLU A 220 -5.98 -26.84 1.85
CA GLU A 220 -6.36 -28.25 1.61
C GLU A 220 -5.11 -29.15 1.47
N ALA A 221 -4.15 -28.74 0.63
CA ALA A 221 -2.92 -29.48 0.43
C ALA A 221 -2.08 -29.61 1.73
N ALA A 222 -2.05 -28.58 2.57
CA ALA A 222 -1.36 -28.62 3.86
C ALA A 222 -2.03 -29.58 4.84
N ILE A 223 -3.37 -29.53 4.94
CA ILE A 223 -4.19 -30.44 5.75
C ILE A 223 -3.92 -31.90 5.36
N ILE A 224 -3.96 -32.21 4.06
CA ILE A 224 -3.71 -33.55 3.53
C ILE A 224 -2.28 -34.00 3.83
N LYS A 225 -1.29 -33.15 3.53
CA LYS A 225 0.13 -33.46 3.74
C LYS A 225 0.46 -33.81 5.19
N ASN A 226 -0.13 -33.10 6.13
CA ASN A 226 0.13 -33.25 7.55
C ASN A 226 -0.91 -34.11 8.28
N LYS A 227 -1.87 -34.70 7.56
CA LYS A 227 -2.96 -35.57 8.09
C LYS A 227 -3.83 -34.89 9.15
N ALA A 228 -3.97 -33.55 9.07
CA ALA A 228 -4.77 -32.75 9.98
C ALA A 228 -6.25 -32.74 9.58
N TYR A 229 -6.81 -33.90 9.25
CA TYR A 229 -8.12 -34.04 8.61
C TYR A 229 -9.29 -33.43 9.38
N ASN A 230 -9.14 -33.18 10.68
CA ASN A 230 -10.16 -32.47 11.47
C ASN A 230 -10.34 -31.01 11.04
N GLU A 231 -9.32 -30.38 10.46
CA GLU A 231 -9.41 -28.99 10.00
C GLU A 231 -10.25 -28.81 8.73
N PHE A 232 -10.59 -29.90 8.02
CA PHE A 232 -11.54 -29.84 6.91
C PHE A 232 -12.92 -29.32 7.30
N ASP A 233 -13.38 -29.59 8.52
CA ASP A 233 -14.64 -29.03 9.02
C ASP A 233 -14.58 -27.50 9.09
N LEU A 234 -13.50 -26.93 9.62
CA LEU A 234 -13.29 -25.49 9.65
C LEU A 234 -13.12 -24.90 8.24
N LEU A 235 -12.42 -25.63 7.36
CA LEU A 235 -12.24 -25.21 5.96
C LEU A 235 -13.57 -25.19 5.21
N ALA A 236 -14.44 -26.19 5.43
CA ALA A 236 -15.78 -26.25 4.86
C ALA A 236 -16.67 -25.10 5.34
N GLN A 237 -16.65 -24.77 6.65
CA GLN A 237 -17.37 -23.62 7.19
C GLN A 237 -16.88 -22.30 6.57
N LEU A 238 -15.57 -22.16 6.37
CA LEU A 238 -14.99 -21.00 5.72
C LEU A 238 -15.36 -20.94 4.23
N ALA A 239 -15.43 -22.09 3.56
CA ALA A 239 -15.86 -22.23 2.17
C ALA A 239 -17.33 -21.81 1.99
N GLU A 240 -18.24 -22.27 2.87
CA GLU A 240 -19.65 -21.86 2.85
C GLU A 240 -19.81 -20.35 3.01
N LYS A 241 -19.05 -19.73 3.93
CA LYS A 241 -19.07 -18.29 4.13
C LYS A 241 -18.60 -17.50 2.90
N ASN A 242 -17.57 -17.99 2.19
CA ASN A 242 -16.96 -17.30 1.07
C ASN A 242 -17.61 -17.63 -0.29
N TYR A 243 -18.17 -18.84 -0.43
CA TYR A 243 -18.72 -19.39 -1.67
C TYR A 243 -20.08 -20.09 -1.44
N PRO A 244 -21.10 -19.41 -0.85
CA PRO A 244 -22.33 -20.01 -0.36
C PRO A 244 -23.22 -20.63 -1.45
N LYS A 245 -22.93 -20.38 -2.75
CA LYS A 245 -23.68 -20.89 -3.90
C LYS A 245 -22.92 -21.95 -4.69
N THR A 246 -21.92 -22.57 -4.06
CA THR A 246 -21.08 -23.58 -4.69
C THR A 246 -21.10 -24.86 -3.84
N MET A 247 -20.57 -25.95 -4.39
CA MET A 247 -20.39 -27.21 -3.66
C MET A 247 -19.03 -27.27 -2.94
N LEU A 248 -18.33 -26.14 -2.73
CA LEU A 248 -17.00 -26.15 -2.15
C LEU A 248 -17.01 -26.68 -0.71
N ALA A 249 -17.96 -26.25 0.11
CA ALA A 249 -18.10 -26.72 1.49
C ALA A 249 -18.39 -28.26 1.53
N ASP A 250 -19.27 -28.74 0.68
CA ASP A 250 -19.57 -30.16 0.58
C ASP A 250 -18.35 -30.97 0.12
N TYR A 251 -17.58 -30.43 -0.82
CA TYR A 251 -16.34 -31.03 -1.28
C TYR A 251 -15.31 -31.17 -0.14
N GLU A 252 -15.10 -30.13 0.64
CA GLU A 252 -14.17 -30.17 1.78
C GLU A 252 -14.61 -31.18 2.84
N MET A 253 -15.91 -31.28 3.13
CA MET A 253 -16.46 -32.30 4.02
C MET A 253 -16.26 -33.71 3.45
N ALA A 254 -16.48 -33.91 2.16
CA ALA A 254 -16.24 -35.20 1.51
C ALA A 254 -14.78 -35.63 1.62
N GLN A 255 -13.83 -34.70 1.42
CA GLN A 255 -12.40 -34.95 1.62
C GLN A 255 -12.11 -35.44 3.05
N MET A 256 -12.72 -34.79 4.06
CA MET A 256 -12.56 -35.22 5.45
C MET A 256 -12.95 -36.66 5.66
N TYR A 257 -14.15 -37.05 5.20
CA TYR A 257 -14.66 -38.42 5.36
C TYR A 257 -13.84 -39.46 4.59
N GLU A 258 -13.45 -39.12 3.35
CA GLU A 258 -12.59 -40.01 2.54
C GLU A 258 -11.23 -40.29 3.19
N LYS A 259 -10.62 -39.27 3.79
CA LYS A 259 -9.28 -39.40 4.42
C LYS A 259 -9.29 -40.02 5.82
N LYS A 260 -10.42 -39.94 6.52
CA LYS A 260 -10.59 -40.56 7.84
C LYS A 260 -11.03 -42.03 7.76
N GLY A 261 -11.62 -42.49 6.67
CA GLY A 261 -12.17 -43.85 6.48
C GLY A 261 -13.61 -43.87 6.94
#